data_958e088a148a70b1d875da5a8cc24d1d
#
_entry.id   958e088a148a70b1d875da5a8cc24d1d
#
_cell.length_a   1.000
_cell.length_b   1.000
_cell.length_c   1.000
_cell.angle_alpha   90.00
_cell.angle_beta   90.00
_cell.angle_gamma   90.00
#
_symmetry.space_group_name_H-M   'P 1'
#
loop_
_entity.id
_entity.type
_entity.pdbx_description
1 polymer ?
#
loop_
_entity_poly.entity_id
_entity_poly.type
_entity_poly.pdbx_seq_one_letter_code
_entity_poly.pdbx_strand_id
1 'polypeptide(L)'
;MQGERFYRKRTCELCGKFTFEKHLGTSKVLDGGFTRIEDFEKSGFGSMVITYWGIENVKSTRVELHLCPDCAKQIDIALYKAIEKLNRKELAGDSDV
;
A
#
# COMPACT_ATOMS: atom_id res chain seq x y z
N MET A 1 23.78 19.60 -1.91
CA MET A 1 24.78 18.69 -2.34
C MET A 1 24.46 17.25 -1.93
N GLN A 2 24.68 16.97 -0.70
CA GLN A 2 24.48 15.62 -0.20
C GLN A 2 23.05 15.36 0.31
N GLY A 3 22.27 16.43 0.38
CA GLY A 3 20.93 16.32 0.96
C GLY A 3 20.03 15.33 0.25
N GLU A 4 20.10 15.28 -1.07
CA GLU A 4 19.26 14.40 -1.85
C GLU A 4 19.51 12.93 -1.58
N ARG A 5 20.71 12.58 -1.17
CA ARG A 5 21.04 11.20 -0.84
C ARG A 5 20.45 10.73 0.46
N PHE A 6 20.06 11.68 1.31
CA PHE A 6 19.60 11.36 2.64
C PHE A 6 18.09 11.41 2.78
N TYR A 7 17.39 11.62 1.69
CA TYR A 7 15.95 11.72 1.70
C TYR A 7 15.36 10.96 0.54
N ARG A 8 14.20 10.37 0.80
CA ARG A 8 13.41 9.68 -0.21
C ARG A 8 12.04 10.34 -0.25
N LYS A 9 11.59 10.71 -1.43
CA LYS A 9 10.27 11.30 -1.60
C LYS A 9 9.21 10.21 -1.67
N ARG A 10 8.16 10.37 -0.88
CA ARG A 10 6.99 9.49 -0.93
C ARG A 10 5.80 10.31 -1.34
N THR A 11 5.09 9.86 -2.34
CA THR A 11 3.94 10.59 -2.89
C THR A 11 2.72 9.71 -2.87
N CYS A 12 1.60 10.28 -2.44
CA CYS A 12 0.32 9.58 -2.47
C CYS A 12 -0.24 9.65 -3.88
N GLU A 13 -0.62 8.50 -4.43
CA GLU A 13 -1.14 8.46 -5.79
C GLU A 13 -2.55 9.01 -5.91
N LEU A 14 -3.27 9.12 -4.81
CA LEU A 14 -4.65 9.59 -4.84
C LEU A 14 -4.78 11.08 -4.63
N CYS A 15 -4.12 11.63 -3.63
CA CYS A 15 -4.28 13.05 -3.32
C CYS A 15 -3.09 13.91 -3.72
N GLY A 16 -1.98 13.29 -4.10
CA GLY A 16 -0.79 14.02 -4.50
C GLY A 16 0.05 14.55 -3.35
N LYS A 17 -0.39 14.33 -2.13
CA LYS A 17 0.38 14.74 -0.95
C LYS A 17 1.71 14.01 -0.94
N PHE A 18 2.75 14.68 -0.53
CA PHE A 18 4.07 14.05 -0.49
C PHE A 18 4.79 14.39 0.81
N THR A 19 5.79 13.59 1.10
CA THR A 19 6.68 13.84 2.21
C THR A 19 8.05 13.27 1.86
N PHE A 20 9.04 13.61 2.66
CA PHE A 20 10.38 13.09 2.49
C PHE A 20 10.73 12.22 3.70
N GLU A 21 11.23 11.03 3.40
CA GLU A 21 11.69 10.12 4.45
C GLU A 21 13.20 10.24 4.57
N LYS A 22 13.65 10.53 5.77
CA LYS A 22 15.08 10.72 6.03
C LYS A 22 15.81 9.38 5.96
N HIS A 23 16.98 9.41 5.36
CA HIS A 23 17.85 8.25 5.30
C HIS A 23 18.52 8.05 6.67
N LEU A 24 18.35 6.88 7.22
CA LEU A 24 18.88 6.55 8.54
C LEU A 24 20.20 5.84 8.49
N GLY A 25 20.59 5.34 7.33
CA GLY A 25 21.87 4.70 7.17
C GLY A 25 21.80 3.43 6.38
N THR A 26 22.97 2.92 6.05
CA THR A 26 23.08 1.65 5.36
C THR A 26 23.56 0.61 6.33
N SER A 27 22.95 -0.52 6.32
CA SER A 27 23.25 -1.45 7.37
C SER A 27 24.06 -2.66 7.00
N LYS A 28 23.94 -3.26 5.83
CA LYS A 28 24.61 -4.56 5.68
C LYS A 28 25.20 -4.84 4.32
N VAL A 29 26.41 -5.39 4.38
CA VAL A 29 26.99 -6.09 3.27
C VAL A 29 26.82 -7.58 3.59
N LEU A 30 26.13 -8.30 2.74
CA LEU A 30 25.94 -9.73 2.94
C LEU A 30 27.10 -10.50 2.34
N ASP A 31 27.42 -11.62 2.96
CA ASP A 31 28.50 -12.50 2.50
C ASP A 31 28.29 -12.92 1.06
N GLY A 32 29.36 -12.86 0.29
CA GLY A 32 29.33 -13.30 -1.10
C GLY A 32 28.63 -12.39 -2.05
N GLY A 33 28.18 -11.24 -1.60
CA GLY A 33 27.54 -10.28 -2.45
C GLY A 33 27.45 -8.91 -1.85
N PHE A 34 27.15 -7.93 -2.68
CA PHE A 34 27.03 -6.55 -2.25
C PHE A 34 25.56 -6.16 -2.18
N THR A 35 24.89 -6.60 -1.15
CA THR A 35 23.53 -6.16 -0.93
C THR A 35 23.55 -5.06 0.10
N ARG A 36 23.11 -3.89 -0.33
CA ARG A 36 23.07 -2.73 0.53
C ARG A 36 21.62 -2.53 0.95
N ILE A 37 21.39 -2.60 2.24
CA ILE A 37 20.07 -2.32 2.79
C ILE A 37 20.09 -0.92 3.35
N GLU A 38 19.23 -0.09 2.86
CA GLU A 38 19.11 1.29 3.30
C GLU A 38 17.86 1.45 4.11
N ASP A 39 18.01 2.03 5.29
CA ASP A 39 16.89 2.31 6.18
C ASP A 39 16.46 3.75 6.05
N PHE A 40 15.17 3.94 5.97
CA PHE A 40 14.58 5.26 5.93
C PHE A 40 13.58 5.42 7.06
N GLU A 41 13.50 6.63 7.56
CA GLU A 41 12.50 6.99 8.54
C GLU A 41 11.11 6.79 7.94
N LYS A 42 10.23 6.13 8.68
CA LYS A 42 8.90 5.85 8.18
C LYS A 42 7.99 7.05 8.34
N SER A 43 7.37 7.46 7.26
CA SER A 43 6.49 8.63 7.22
C SER A 43 5.02 8.28 7.42
N GLY A 44 4.70 6.99 7.47
CA GLY A 44 3.31 6.55 7.46
C GLY A 44 2.78 6.30 6.06
N PHE A 45 3.48 6.76 5.04
CA PHE A 45 3.11 6.42 3.68
C PHE A 45 3.42 4.94 3.43
N GLY A 46 2.55 4.27 2.74
CA GLY A 46 2.74 2.85 2.47
C GLY A 46 2.08 2.41 1.19
N SER A 47 2.14 1.12 0.96
CA SER A 47 1.53 0.50 -0.21
C SER A 47 0.34 -0.33 0.21
N MET A 48 -0.72 -0.23 -0.57
CA MET A 48 -1.88 -1.10 -0.42
C MET A 48 -1.94 -1.96 -1.68
N VAL A 49 -1.99 -3.28 -1.50
CA VAL A 49 -2.05 -4.22 -2.62
C VAL A 49 -3.35 -4.98 -2.56
N ILE A 50 -4.07 -4.97 -3.66
CA ILE A 50 -5.33 -5.69 -3.79
C ILE A 50 -5.17 -6.67 -4.94
N THR A 51 -5.41 -7.95 -4.66
CA THR A 51 -5.34 -8.99 -5.67
C THR A 51 -6.71 -9.66 -5.75
N TYR A 52 -7.22 -9.78 -6.97
CA TYR A 52 -8.52 -10.42 -7.15
C TYR A 52 -8.57 -11.14 -8.49
N TRP A 53 -9.50 -12.07 -8.59
CA TRP A 53 -9.73 -12.83 -9.81
C TRP A 53 -10.87 -12.20 -10.58
N GLY A 54 -10.65 -12.01 -11.87
CA GLY A 54 -11.72 -11.54 -12.72
C GLY A 54 -12.79 -12.63 -12.91
N ILE A 55 -14.01 -12.20 -13.06
CA ILE A 55 -15.12 -13.14 -13.20
C ILE A 55 -15.02 -13.96 -14.47
N GLU A 56 -14.65 -13.34 -15.57
CA GLU A 56 -14.61 -14.00 -16.86
C GLU A 56 -13.23 -14.53 -17.22
N ASN A 57 -12.23 -14.12 -16.49
CA ASN A 57 -10.85 -14.51 -16.75
C ASN A 57 -10.28 -15.23 -15.57
N VAL A 58 -9.49 -16.22 -15.86
CA VAL A 58 -8.79 -16.95 -14.82
C VAL A 58 -7.60 -16.18 -14.29
N LYS A 59 -7.27 -15.07 -14.94
CA LYS A 59 -6.13 -14.26 -14.53
C LYS A 59 -6.44 -13.42 -13.30
N SER A 60 -5.53 -13.45 -12.35
CA SER A 60 -5.63 -12.57 -11.21
C SER A 60 -5.23 -11.15 -11.62
N THR A 61 -5.88 -10.19 -11.01
CA THR A 61 -5.55 -8.78 -11.18
C THR A 61 -4.95 -8.27 -9.89
N ARG A 62 -3.83 -7.59 -10.00
CA ARG A 62 -3.16 -7.01 -8.86
C ARG A 62 -3.11 -5.50 -9.02
N VAL A 63 -3.59 -4.81 -8.01
CA VAL A 63 -3.55 -3.35 -7.96
C VAL A 63 -2.69 -2.95 -6.77
N GLU A 64 -1.71 -2.11 -7.02
CA GLU A 64 -0.85 -1.60 -5.96
C GLU A 64 -0.95 -0.09 -5.95
N LEU A 65 -1.24 0.47 -4.78
CA LEU A 65 -1.38 1.90 -4.59
C LEU A 65 -0.43 2.37 -3.49
N HIS A 66 0.27 3.44 -3.78
CA HIS A 66 1.11 4.10 -2.78
C HIS A 66 0.31 5.26 -2.21
N LEU A 67 0.07 5.22 -0.92
CA LEU A 67 -0.89 6.11 -0.28
C LEU A 67 -0.31 6.80 0.95
N CYS A 68 -0.78 8.01 1.20
CA CYS A 68 -0.54 8.68 2.47
C CYS A 68 -1.42 8.03 3.55
N PRO A 69 -1.11 8.25 4.83
CA PRO A 69 -1.89 7.63 5.90
C PRO A 69 -3.37 7.96 5.85
N ASP A 70 -3.71 9.19 5.49
CA ASP A 70 -5.11 9.62 5.45
C ASP A 70 -5.89 8.91 4.34
N CYS A 71 -5.32 8.84 3.15
CA CYS A 71 -5.97 8.15 2.04
C CYS A 71 -6.06 6.65 2.29
N ALA A 72 -5.00 6.07 2.85
CA ALA A 72 -5.01 4.66 3.18
C ALA A 72 -6.12 4.33 4.17
N LYS A 73 -6.30 5.18 5.17
CA LYS A 73 -7.34 5.00 6.17
C LYS A 73 -8.73 5.07 5.54
N GLN A 74 -8.93 6.02 4.64
CA GLN A 74 -10.22 6.18 3.99
C GLN A 74 -10.57 5.00 3.09
N ILE A 75 -9.58 4.49 2.36
CA ILE A 75 -9.82 3.32 1.53
C ILE A 75 -10.09 2.10 2.40
N ASP A 76 -9.36 1.95 3.49
CA ASP A 76 -9.57 0.85 4.41
C ASP A 76 -10.99 0.86 4.97
N ILE A 77 -11.47 2.03 5.38
CA ILE A 77 -12.83 2.18 5.88
C ILE A 77 -13.84 1.86 4.79
N ALA A 78 -13.62 2.34 3.59
CA ALA A 78 -14.51 2.09 2.48
C ALA A 78 -14.59 0.61 2.13
N LEU A 79 -13.46 -0.07 2.12
CA LEU A 79 -13.41 -1.51 1.87
C LEU A 79 -14.15 -2.27 2.95
N TYR A 80 -13.92 -1.90 4.19
CA TYR A 80 -14.58 -2.55 5.31
C TYR A 80 -16.09 -2.42 5.22
N LYS A 81 -16.57 -1.21 4.91
CA LYS A 81 -18.00 -0.98 4.75
C LYS A 81 -18.58 -1.75 3.58
N ALA A 82 -17.83 -1.84 2.49
CA ALA A 82 -18.29 -2.58 1.32
C ALA A 82 -18.40 -4.07 1.63
N ILE A 83 -17.40 -4.61 2.33
CA ILE A 83 -17.41 -6.02 2.71
C ILE A 83 -18.58 -6.31 3.64
N GLU A 84 -18.80 -5.46 4.62
CA GLU A 84 -19.90 -5.61 5.55
C GLU A 84 -21.24 -5.57 4.83
N LYS A 85 -21.39 -4.64 3.90
CA LYS A 85 -22.60 -4.51 3.11
C LYS A 85 -22.86 -5.75 2.26
N LEU A 86 -21.81 -6.29 1.65
CA LEU A 86 -21.94 -7.48 0.83
C LEU A 86 -22.28 -8.71 1.66
N ASN A 87 -21.72 -8.82 2.83
CA ASN A 87 -22.03 -9.92 3.73
C ASN A 87 -23.52 -9.90 4.15
N ARG A 88 -24.02 -8.70 4.45
CA ARG A 88 -25.42 -8.57 4.78
C ARG A 88 -26.31 -8.93 3.61
N LYS A 89 -25.92 -8.50 2.43
CA LYS A 89 -26.66 -8.76 1.21
C LYS A 89 -26.72 -10.25 0.90
N GLU A 90 -25.62 -10.94 1.13
CA GLU A 90 -25.59 -12.38 0.93
C GLU A 90 -26.51 -13.11 1.88
N LEU A 91 -26.53 -12.68 3.13
CA LEU A 91 -27.43 -13.26 4.10
C LEU A 91 -28.89 -13.01 3.75
N ALA A 92 -29.19 -11.79 3.29
CA ALA A 92 -30.52 -11.45 2.84
C ALA A 92 -30.88 -12.20 1.57
N GLY A 93 -29.92 -12.33 0.67
CA GLY A 93 -30.11 -13.07 -0.57
C GLY A 93 -30.43 -14.51 -0.34
N ASP A 94 -29.80 -15.13 0.63
CA ASP A 94 -30.09 -16.51 0.98
C ASP A 94 -31.53 -16.67 1.43
N SER A 95 -32.07 -15.70 2.13
CA SER A 95 -33.43 -15.77 2.59
C SER A 95 -34.41 -15.50 1.48
N ASP A 96 -34.01 -14.81 0.44
CA ASP A 96 -34.85 -14.53 -0.72
C ASP A 96 -34.95 -15.72 -1.67
N VAL A 97 -34.00 -16.60 -1.58
CA VAL A 97 -34.02 -17.80 -2.40
C VAL A 97 -34.73 -18.92 -1.70
#